data_5ff296bc148577c0e4e22c6034580ab8
#
_entry.id   5ff296bc148577c0e4e22c6034580ab8
#
_cell.length_a   1.000
_cell.length_b   1.000
_cell.length_c   1.000
_cell.angle_alpha   90.00
_cell.angle_beta   90.00
_cell.angle_gamma   90.00
#
_symmetry.space_group_name_H-M   'P 1'
#
loop_
_entity.id
_entity.type
_entity.pdbx_description
1 polymer ?
#
loop_
_entity_poly.entity_id
_entity_poly.type
_entity_poly.pdbx_seq_one_letter_code
_entity_poly.pdbx_strand_id
1 'polypeptide(L)'
;MDVHDKKTRSYNMSQIKGKNTKPEKIVRKYLFSQGFRYRTNDRRLPGTPDIVLPKYKTVVFVNGCFWHAHQGCKWFVPPKSNSEFWQKKFAYNIERDERNYKQLRELGWKIIIIWECEIRHGDAVKALKKLASEILGEK
;
A
#
# COMPACT_ATOMS: atom_id res chain seq x y z
N MET A 1 -30.62 10.70 4.78
CA MET A 1 -30.98 9.99 3.54
C MET A 1 -29.76 9.88 2.64
N ASP A 2 -29.49 8.70 2.13
CA ASP A 2 -28.36 8.52 1.22
C ASP A 2 -28.61 9.24 -0.09
N VAL A 3 -27.62 9.96 -0.58
CA VAL A 3 -27.66 10.65 -1.86
C VAL A 3 -27.64 9.63 -3.00
N HIS A 4 -27.08 8.46 -2.74
CA HIS A 4 -26.95 7.40 -3.73
C HIS A 4 -27.89 6.24 -3.43
N ASP A 5 -28.45 5.64 -4.47
CA ASP A 5 -29.16 4.40 -4.34
C ASP A 5 -28.17 3.24 -4.14
N LYS A 6 -28.68 2.04 -3.92
CA LYS A 6 -27.85 0.86 -3.65
C LYS A 6 -26.90 0.57 -4.82
N LYS A 7 -27.37 0.72 -6.06
CA LYS A 7 -26.58 0.44 -7.26
C LYS A 7 -25.46 1.47 -7.45
N THR A 8 -25.77 2.75 -7.26
CA THR A 8 -24.77 3.84 -7.36
C THR A 8 -23.72 3.69 -6.27
N ARG A 9 -24.13 3.35 -5.05
CA ARG A 9 -23.19 3.13 -3.94
C ARG A 9 -22.23 1.98 -4.26
N SER A 10 -22.75 0.89 -4.82
CA SER A 10 -21.92 -0.25 -5.22
C SER A 10 -20.90 0.15 -6.28
N TYR A 11 -21.31 0.96 -7.25
CA TYR A 11 -20.40 1.47 -8.28
C TYR A 11 -19.30 2.35 -7.65
N ASN A 12 -19.68 3.27 -6.76
CA ASN A 12 -18.72 4.15 -6.10
C ASN A 12 -17.68 3.36 -5.29
N MET A 13 -18.11 2.33 -4.59
CA MET A 13 -17.20 1.48 -3.83
C MET A 13 -16.24 0.70 -4.73
N SER A 14 -16.68 0.32 -5.93
CA SER A 14 -15.83 -0.38 -6.88
C SER A 14 -14.69 0.49 -7.41
N GLN A 15 -14.81 1.82 -7.31
CA GLN A 15 -13.75 2.74 -7.71
C GLN A 15 -12.66 2.86 -6.65
N ILE A 16 -12.91 2.40 -5.43
CA ILE A 16 -11.91 2.37 -4.36
C ILE A 16 -11.20 1.04 -4.46
N LYS A 17 -10.14 1.02 -5.24
CA LYS A 17 -9.42 -0.22 -5.55
C LYS A 17 -8.45 -0.61 -4.45
N GLY A 18 -8.40 -1.90 -4.13
CA GLY A 18 -7.37 -2.46 -3.25
C GLY A 18 -6.06 -2.76 -3.97
N LYS A 19 -6.07 -2.73 -5.31
CA LYS A 19 -4.88 -2.97 -6.13
C LYS A 19 -4.96 -2.13 -7.40
N ASN A 20 -3.83 -1.97 -8.08
CA ASN A 20 -3.70 -1.17 -9.31
C ASN A 20 -4.15 0.28 -9.11
N THR A 21 -3.91 0.81 -7.91
CA THR A 21 -4.21 2.21 -7.61
C THR A 21 -3.24 3.13 -8.36
N LYS A 22 -3.58 4.41 -8.43
CA LYS A 22 -2.70 5.38 -9.09
C LYS A 22 -1.30 5.44 -8.46
N PRO A 23 -1.16 5.47 -7.12
CA PRO A 23 0.18 5.40 -6.52
C PRO A 23 0.95 4.13 -6.89
N GLU A 24 0.29 2.97 -6.91
CA GLU A 24 0.95 1.73 -7.32
C GLU A 24 1.48 1.82 -8.74
N LYS A 25 0.67 2.37 -9.65
CA LYS A 25 1.08 2.52 -11.06
C LYS A 25 2.28 3.45 -11.20
N ILE A 26 2.31 4.53 -10.44
CA ILE A 26 3.43 5.47 -10.44
C ILE A 26 4.71 4.78 -9.97
N VAL A 27 4.62 4.03 -8.88
CA VAL A 27 5.77 3.29 -8.33
C VAL A 27 6.28 2.26 -9.34
N ARG A 28 5.36 1.47 -9.91
CA ARG A 28 5.73 0.45 -10.89
C ARG A 28 6.41 1.04 -12.12
N LYS A 29 5.84 2.11 -12.66
CA LYS A 29 6.39 2.77 -13.85
C LYS A 29 7.80 3.29 -13.58
N TYR A 30 8.00 3.91 -12.41
CA TYR A 30 9.32 4.41 -12.02
C TYR A 30 10.32 3.26 -11.93
N LEU A 31 9.99 2.20 -11.21
CA LEU A 31 10.90 1.07 -11.03
C LEU A 31 11.26 0.42 -12.37
N PHE A 32 10.27 0.25 -13.24
CA PHE A 32 10.52 -0.31 -14.56
C PHE A 32 11.47 0.58 -15.36
N SER A 33 11.29 1.90 -15.30
CA SER A 33 12.17 2.85 -15.99
C SER A 33 13.61 2.81 -15.48
N GLN A 34 13.81 2.39 -14.23
CA GLN A 34 15.12 2.25 -13.62
C GLN A 34 15.76 0.88 -13.86
N GLY A 35 15.10 0.04 -14.64
CA GLY A 35 15.64 -1.27 -15.00
C GLY A 35 15.23 -2.40 -14.08
N PHE A 36 14.39 -2.14 -13.07
CA PHE A 36 13.90 -3.20 -12.20
C PHE A 36 12.87 -4.07 -12.90
N ARG A 37 12.90 -5.36 -12.61
CA ARG A 37 11.89 -6.31 -13.07
C ARG A 37 11.21 -6.91 -11.87
N TYR A 38 9.87 -7.04 -11.95
CA TYR A 38 9.06 -7.38 -10.78
C TYR A 38 7.79 -8.11 -11.20
N ARG A 39 7.14 -8.73 -10.19
CA ARG A 39 5.78 -9.26 -10.30
C ARG A 39 4.87 -8.33 -9.51
N THR A 40 3.58 -8.35 -9.84
CA THR A 40 2.61 -7.48 -9.17
C THR A 40 1.54 -8.32 -8.50
N ASN A 41 1.09 -7.86 -7.32
CA ASN A 41 -0.05 -8.45 -6.59
C ASN A 41 0.04 -9.97 -6.47
N ASP A 42 1.18 -10.46 -5.98
CA ASP A 42 1.46 -11.89 -5.90
C ASP A 42 0.73 -12.51 -4.71
N ARG A 43 -0.36 -13.23 -4.99
CA ARG A 43 -1.19 -13.87 -3.99
C ARG A 43 -0.52 -15.07 -3.30
N ARG A 44 0.59 -15.54 -3.84
CA ARG A 44 1.32 -16.67 -3.24
C ARG A 44 2.10 -16.25 -2.00
N LEU A 45 2.28 -14.94 -1.78
CA LEU A 45 3.00 -14.41 -0.64
C LEU A 45 2.03 -13.80 0.38
N PRO A 46 2.36 -13.88 1.69
CA PRO A 46 1.52 -13.26 2.73
C PRO A 46 1.28 -11.78 2.44
N GLY A 47 0.04 -11.34 2.58
CA GLY A 47 -0.34 -9.95 2.37
C GLY A 47 -0.46 -9.51 0.94
N THR A 48 -0.23 -10.40 -0.02
CA THR A 48 -0.32 -10.09 -1.45
C THR A 48 0.45 -8.80 -1.78
N PRO A 49 1.80 -8.82 -1.67
CA PRO A 49 2.59 -7.61 -1.91
C PRO A 49 2.27 -6.99 -3.28
N ASP A 50 2.25 -5.66 -3.32
CA ASP A 50 1.96 -4.93 -4.56
C ASP A 50 3.04 -5.15 -5.61
N ILE A 51 4.30 -5.22 -5.17
CA ILE A 51 5.45 -5.41 -6.05
C ILE A 51 6.38 -6.43 -5.42
N VAL A 52 6.81 -7.41 -6.21
CA VAL A 52 7.75 -8.44 -5.75
C VAL A 52 8.98 -8.41 -6.66
N LEU A 53 10.15 -8.24 -6.06
CA LEU A 53 11.43 -8.20 -6.79
C LEU A 53 12.27 -9.41 -6.38
N PRO A 54 12.11 -10.55 -7.08
CA PRO A 54 12.80 -11.78 -6.67
C PRO A 54 14.32 -11.67 -6.67
N LYS A 55 14.88 -10.94 -7.63
CA LYS A 55 16.33 -10.73 -7.73
C LYS A 55 16.91 -10.13 -6.44
N TYR A 56 16.16 -9.27 -5.80
CA TYR A 56 16.61 -8.57 -4.59
C TYR A 56 16.00 -9.16 -3.31
N LYS A 57 15.17 -10.20 -3.45
CA LYS A 57 14.43 -10.80 -2.33
C LYS A 57 13.68 -9.73 -1.54
N THR A 58 13.06 -8.83 -2.26
CA THR A 58 12.39 -7.65 -1.69
C THR A 58 10.95 -7.58 -2.17
N VAL A 59 10.06 -7.20 -1.26
CA VAL A 59 8.66 -6.91 -1.58
C VAL A 59 8.37 -5.46 -1.21
N VAL A 60 7.49 -4.82 -1.97
CA VAL A 60 7.08 -3.43 -1.73
C VAL A 60 5.57 -3.41 -1.56
N PHE A 61 5.14 -2.76 -0.48
CA PHE A 61 3.73 -2.47 -0.24
C PHE A 61 3.51 -0.98 -0.48
N VAL A 62 2.56 -0.66 -1.35
CA VAL A 62 2.13 0.72 -1.57
C VAL A 62 0.84 0.89 -0.78
N ASN A 63 0.97 1.37 0.45
CA ASN A 63 -0.14 1.43 1.39
C ASN A 63 -0.96 2.70 1.26
N GLY A 64 -2.28 2.54 1.13
CA GLY A 64 -3.22 3.64 1.21
C GLY A 64 -3.31 4.13 2.65
N CYS A 65 -3.24 5.45 2.86
CA CYS A 65 -3.18 6.01 4.20
C CYS A 65 -4.44 5.73 5.02
N PHE A 66 -5.59 5.72 4.36
CA PHE A 66 -6.86 5.46 5.04
C PHE A 66 -6.97 3.99 5.51
N TRP A 67 -6.77 3.04 4.56
CA TRP A 67 -7.02 1.62 4.85
C TRP A 67 -6.03 1.01 5.83
N HIS A 68 -4.81 1.54 5.86
CA HIS A 68 -3.75 1.04 6.74
C HIS A 68 -3.54 1.95 7.95
N ALA A 69 -4.46 2.89 8.18
CA ALA A 69 -4.46 3.80 9.34
C ALA A 69 -3.09 4.42 9.58
N HIS A 70 -2.58 5.11 8.57
CA HIS A 70 -1.25 5.70 8.61
C HIS A 70 -1.10 6.69 9.76
N GLN A 71 -0.31 6.33 10.77
CA GLN A 71 -0.15 7.11 11.99
C GLN A 71 0.54 8.46 11.71
N GLY A 72 0.00 9.52 12.33
CA GLY A 72 0.56 10.86 12.19
C GLY A 72 0.33 11.50 10.83
N CYS A 73 -0.42 10.86 9.95
CA CYS A 73 -0.66 11.34 8.60
C CYS A 73 -1.92 12.22 8.55
N LYS A 74 -1.78 13.44 8.04
CA LYS A 74 -2.93 14.34 7.92
C LYS A 74 -3.97 13.85 6.91
N TRP A 75 -3.59 12.93 6.01
CA TRP A 75 -4.48 12.34 5.01
C TRP A 75 -5.23 11.12 5.52
N PHE A 76 -4.91 10.67 6.73
CA PHE A 76 -5.69 9.67 7.41
C PHE A 76 -6.72 10.38 8.30
N VAL A 77 -7.95 10.48 7.79
CA VAL A 77 -9.05 11.13 8.51
C VAL A 77 -10.13 10.08 8.76
N PRO A 78 -10.22 9.54 10.00
CA PRO A 78 -11.25 8.54 10.32
C PRO A 78 -12.65 9.13 10.17
N PRO A 79 -13.61 8.35 9.65
CA PRO A 79 -15.00 8.82 9.57
C PRO A 79 -15.56 9.09 10.97
N LYS A 80 -16.39 10.12 11.10
CA LYS A 80 -17.02 10.49 12.37
C LYS A 80 -18.18 9.58 12.70
N SER A 81 -18.94 9.13 11.69
CA SER A 81 -20.04 8.20 11.90
C SER A 81 -19.50 6.78 11.99
N ASN A 82 -20.14 5.95 12.81
CA ASN A 82 -19.74 4.57 13.05
C ASN A 82 -18.28 4.45 13.50
N SER A 83 -17.83 5.38 14.36
CA SER A 83 -16.43 5.44 14.79
C SER A 83 -15.96 4.14 15.43
N GLU A 84 -16.81 3.47 16.20
CA GLU A 84 -16.44 2.19 16.81
C GLU A 84 -16.17 1.11 15.77
N PHE A 85 -17.03 1.04 14.75
CA PHE A 85 -16.83 0.11 13.65
C PHE A 85 -15.49 0.34 12.94
N TRP A 86 -15.19 1.62 12.63
CA TRP A 86 -13.97 1.98 11.93
C TRP A 86 -12.71 1.75 12.78
N GLN A 87 -12.79 2.03 14.09
CA GLN A 87 -11.67 1.76 14.98
C GLN A 87 -11.33 0.26 15.00
N LYS A 88 -12.34 -0.59 15.07
CA LYS A 88 -12.14 -2.04 15.02
C LYS A 88 -11.58 -2.48 13.67
N LYS A 89 -12.07 -1.89 12.58
CA LYS A 89 -11.60 -2.21 11.23
C LYS A 89 -10.14 -1.83 11.05
N PHE A 90 -9.75 -0.64 11.50
CA PHE A 90 -8.36 -0.18 11.40
C PHE A 90 -7.44 -1.04 12.27
N ALA A 91 -7.87 -1.37 13.48
CA ALA A 91 -7.08 -2.24 14.36
C ALA A 91 -6.88 -3.62 13.73
N TYR A 92 -7.93 -4.17 13.14
CA TYR A 92 -7.84 -5.44 12.42
C TYR A 92 -6.85 -5.34 11.25
N ASN A 93 -6.92 -4.27 10.46
CA ASN A 93 -6.03 -4.09 9.32
C ASN A 93 -4.57 -3.97 9.75
N ILE A 94 -4.31 -3.23 10.82
CA ILE A 94 -2.95 -3.07 11.36
C ILE A 94 -2.40 -4.41 11.83
N GLU A 95 -3.19 -5.16 12.59
CA GLU A 95 -2.79 -6.46 13.10
C GLU A 95 -2.52 -7.44 11.95
N ARG A 96 -3.40 -7.45 10.95
CA ARG A 96 -3.22 -8.29 9.76
C ARG A 96 -1.94 -7.94 9.03
N ASP A 97 -1.66 -6.64 8.83
CA ASP A 97 -0.46 -6.18 8.15
C ASP A 97 0.80 -6.63 8.91
N GLU A 98 0.82 -6.45 10.23
CA GLU A 98 1.95 -6.85 11.05
C GLU A 98 2.20 -8.36 10.97
N ARG A 99 1.13 -9.15 10.99
CA ARG A 99 1.22 -10.61 10.87
C ARG A 99 1.80 -11.00 9.51
N ASN A 100 1.34 -10.36 8.44
CA ASN A 100 1.84 -10.62 7.09
C ASN A 100 3.31 -10.25 6.96
N TYR A 101 3.71 -9.11 7.51
CA TYR A 101 5.11 -8.66 7.47
C TYR A 101 6.01 -9.65 8.23
N LYS A 102 5.57 -10.12 9.38
CA LYS A 102 6.32 -11.10 10.16
C LYS A 102 6.53 -12.39 9.36
N GLN A 103 5.47 -12.89 8.72
CA GLN A 103 5.57 -14.09 7.89
C GLN A 103 6.52 -13.89 6.71
N LEU A 104 6.48 -12.75 6.06
CA LEU A 104 7.38 -12.43 4.95
C LEU A 104 8.84 -12.40 5.41
N ARG A 105 9.11 -11.80 6.57
CA ARG A 105 10.46 -11.76 7.13
C ARG A 105 10.96 -13.18 7.43
N GLU A 106 10.11 -14.01 7.97
CA GLU A 106 10.45 -15.40 8.25
C GLU A 106 10.78 -16.18 6.98
N LEU A 107 10.17 -15.80 5.86
CA LEU A 107 10.46 -16.40 4.54
C LEU A 107 11.71 -15.79 3.89
N GLY A 108 12.35 -14.82 4.53
CA GLY A 108 13.58 -14.21 4.05
C GLY A 108 13.39 -12.98 3.17
N TRP A 109 12.19 -12.44 3.11
CA TRP A 109 11.92 -11.26 2.29
C TRP A 109 12.22 -9.98 3.04
N LYS A 110 12.84 -9.03 2.33
CA LYS A 110 12.98 -7.65 2.78
C LYS A 110 11.69 -6.92 2.45
N ILE A 111 11.18 -6.15 3.39
CA ILE A 111 9.91 -5.43 3.22
C ILE A 111 10.16 -3.94 3.15
N ILE A 112 9.62 -3.29 2.14
CA ILE A 112 9.63 -1.84 2.02
C ILE A 112 8.19 -1.38 1.91
N ILE A 113 7.82 -0.39 2.72
CA ILE A 113 6.48 0.19 2.70
C ILE A 113 6.61 1.62 2.21
N ILE A 114 5.86 1.96 1.15
CA ILE A 114 5.74 3.32 0.67
C ILE A 114 4.29 3.74 0.82
N TRP A 115 4.07 4.93 1.37
CA TRP A 115 2.73 5.40 1.66
C TRP A 115 2.19 6.27 0.54
N GLU A 116 0.88 6.19 0.32
CA GLU A 116 0.20 6.97 -0.71
C GLU A 116 0.49 8.46 -0.60
N CYS A 117 0.53 8.99 0.65
CA CYS A 117 0.80 10.41 0.85
C CYS A 117 2.18 10.85 0.37
N GLU A 118 3.16 9.95 0.39
CA GLU A 118 4.50 10.25 -0.12
C GLU A 118 4.50 10.48 -1.63
N ILE A 119 3.59 9.80 -2.32
CA ILE A 119 3.49 9.87 -3.79
C ILE A 119 2.55 11.01 -4.21
N ARG A 120 1.38 11.13 -3.55
CA ARG A 120 0.35 12.09 -3.95
C ARG A 120 0.56 13.49 -3.38
N HIS A 121 1.08 13.59 -2.17
CA HIS A 121 1.09 14.83 -1.40
C HIS A 121 2.48 15.25 -0.92
N GLY A 122 3.48 14.44 -1.16
CA GLY A 122 4.86 14.74 -0.80
C GLY A 122 5.72 14.92 -2.04
N ASP A 123 7.02 14.82 -1.84
CA ASP A 123 7.98 14.83 -2.92
C ASP A 123 8.11 13.42 -3.50
N ALA A 124 7.29 13.14 -4.52
CA ALA A 124 7.24 11.81 -5.14
C ALA A 124 8.59 11.38 -5.71
N VAL A 125 9.33 12.29 -6.34
CA VAL A 125 10.63 11.97 -6.92
C VAL A 125 11.60 11.53 -5.83
N LYS A 126 11.64 12.25 -4.72
CA LYS A 126 12.50 11.92 -3.58
C LYS A 126 12.12 10.55 -2.99
N ALA A 127 10.81 10.32 -2.80
CA ALA A 127 10.32 9.04 -2.27
C ALA A 127 10.68 7.88 -3.18
N LEU A 128 10.55 8.04 -4.49
CA LEU A 128 10.84 7.00 -5.47
C LEU A 128 12.34 6.70 -5.55
N LYS A 129 13.18 7.74 -5.50
CA LYS A 129 14.63 7.55 -5.47
C LYS A 129 15.08 6.82 -4.22
N LYS A 130 14.49 7.17 -3.07
CA LYS A 130 14.76 6.49 -1.81
C LYS A 130 14.36 5.02 -1.89
N LEU A 131 13.20 4.74 -2.48
CA LEU A 131 12.73 3.37 -2.68
C LEU A 131 13.73 2.55 -3.49
N ALA A 132 14.20 3.09 -4.61
CA ALA A 132 15.17 2.40 -5.47
C ALA A 132 16.46 2.11 -4.70
N SER A 133 16.96 3.08 -3.94
CA SER A 133 18.15 2.90 -3.12
C SER A 133 17.96 1.82 -2.06
N GLU A 134 16.80 1.77 -1.42
CA GLU A 134 16.50 0.75 -0.42
C GLU A 134 16.44 -0.65 -1.04
N ILE A 135 15.87 -0.78 -2.25
CA ILE A 135 15.83 -2.07 -2.96
C ILE A 135 17.26 -2.56 -3.23
N LEU A 136 18.14 -1.65 -3.65
CA LEU A 136 19.52 -1.98 -3.96
C LEU A 136 20.38 -2.18 -2.70
N GLY A 137 19.86 -1.85 -1.52
CA GLY A 137 20.60 -1.95 -0.27
C GLY A 137 21.62 -0.83 -0.07
N GLU A 138 21.48 0.26 -0.79
CA GLU A 138 22.34 1.43 -0.64
C GLU A 138 21.95 2.22 0.61
N LYS A 139 22.95 2.81 1.28
CA LYS A 139 22.74 3.64 2.47
C LYS A 139 22.70 5.12 2.13
#